data_cd37798756abc6941ec56285405e2d83
#
_entry.id   cd37798756abc6941ec56285405e2d83
#
_cell.length_a   1.000
_cell.length_b   1.000
_cell.length_c   1.000
_cell.angle_alpha   90.00
_cell.angle_beta   90.00
_cell.angle_gamma   90.00
#
_symmetry.space_group_name_H-M   'P 1'
#
loop_
_entity.id
_entity.type
_entity.pdbx_description
1 polymer ?
#
loop_
_entity_poly.entity_id
_entity_poly.type
_entity_poly.pdbx_seq_one_letter_code
_entity_poly.pdbx_strand_id
1 'polypeptide(L)'
;MNMVDIILKKKAGEALSAEEIRFFAQGAAAGTIPDYQLSALLMAICWQGMNAQETTCLTMEMMHSGGVVDLSAIDGVCVDKHSTGGVGDTTTLVLVPLAAACGAKVAKISGRGLGHTGGTLDKLESIPGCSVEETEARFVRQVQEIGCAVIGQTHDLCPADKALYALRDVTGTVDCIPLIASSIVSKKLASGAGAIVLDVKTGSGALMHTLEDSIALAKAMVDIGAQAGKPILALVTGMEQPLGTHVGNALEVKEAIDILAGRAGGDLLAVSLELGSRMLVAAGIAGNVEDGKARMKRALESGAGLEKLKEMIAAQGGDAGVCDDVTRLPQAKYLVPVPAPHDGYVADMDTTAIGYCAQDLGAGRKQKTDVIDPAVGLVMDVRIGDFVKQGDALATLHLNRMELAEGAIARMQQAVRLTSEKPATPPLVYAAVSPEGVAR
;
A
#
# COMPACT_ATOMS: atom_id res chain seq x y z
N MET A 1 16.85 -31.29 13.55
CA MET A 1 15.47 -30.89 13.80
C MET A 1 14.60 -31.52 12.74
N ASN A 2 13.40 -32.00 13.06
CA ASN A 2 12.50 -32.66 12.11
C ASN A 2 11.28 -31.74 11.86
N MET A 3 11.00 -31.45 10.59
CA MET A 3 9.88 -30.57 10.24
C MET A 3 8.51 -31.15 10.65
N VAL A 4 8.34 -32.48 10.59
CA VAL A 4 7.08 -33.14 10.97
C VAL A 4 6.77 -32.93 12.47
N ASP A 5 7.80 -32.97 13.33
CA ASP A 5 7.61 -32.74 14.77
C ASP A 5 7.16 -31.31 15.05
N ILE A 6 7.71 -30.34 14.31
CA ILE A 6 7.31 -28.93 14.41
C ILE A 6 5.85 -28.74 13.97
N ILE A 7 5.45 -29.38 12.86
CA ILE A 7 4.07 -29.32 12.36
C ILE A 7 3.11 -29.93 13.40
N LEU A 8 3.44 -31.10 13.95
CA LEU A 8 2.59 -31.77 14.95
C LEU A 8 2.46 -30.96 16.22
N LYS A 9 3.56 -30.35 16.70
CA LYS A 9 3.57 -29.44 17.85
C LYS A 9 2.64 -28.24 17.62
N LYS A 10 2.78 -27.54 16.49
CA LYS A 10 1.92 -26.40 16.16
C LYS A 10 0.46 -26.81 15.99
N LYS A 11 0.21 -27.92 15.30
CA LYS A 11 -1.13 -28.49 15.14
C LYS A 11 -1.80 -28.78 16.48
N ALA A 12 -1.03 -29.19 17.52
CA ALA A 12 -1.53 -29.42 18.87
C ALA A 12 -1.82 -28.11 19.65
N GLY A 13 -1.53 -26.93 19.06
CA GLY A 13 -1.73 -25.63 19.72
C GLY A 13 -0.57 -25.19 20.60
N GLU A 14 0.57 -25.90 20.56
CA GLU A 14 1.76 -25.55 21.33
C GLU A 14 2.54 -24.44 20.65
N ALA A 15 3.19 -23.57 21.45
CA ALA A 15 4.05 -22.52 20.95
C ALA A 15 5.37 -23.09 20.39
N LEU A 16 5.82 -22.58 19.25
CA LEU A 16 7.10 -22.92 18.65
C LEU A 16 8.24 -22.18 19.36
N SER A 17 9.37 -22.86 19.53
CA SER A 17 10.59 -22.23 20.04
C SER A 17 11.26 -21.36 18.96
N ALA A 18 12.13 -20.46 19.38
CA ALA A 18 12.91 -19.63 18.45
C ALA A 18 13.78 -20.48 17.49
N GLU A 19 14.29 -21.62 17.96
CA GLU A 19 15.09 -22.55 17.14
C GLU A 19 14.25 -23.24 16.07
N GLU A 20 13.01 -23.63 16.40
CA GLU A 20 12.06 -24.26 15.46
C GLU A 20 11.62 -23.26 14.40
N ILE A 21 11.35 -22.00 14.77
CA ILE A 21 11.00 -20.93 13.84
C ILE A 21 12.18 -20.59 12.92
N ARG A 22 13.39 -20.52 13.48
CA ARG A 22 14.63 -20.31 12.69
C ARG A 22 14.83 -21.42 11.68
N PHE A 23 14.70 -22.68 12.09
CA PHE A 23 14.81 -23.83 11.19
C PHE A 23 13.81 -23.76 10.04
N PHE A 24 12.56 -23.41 10.33
CA PHE A 24 11.51 -23.23 9.33
C PHE A 24 11.85 -22.08 8.35
N ALA A 25 12.17 -20.88 8.84
CA ALA A 25 12.42 -19.72 8.01
C ALA A 25 13.69 -19.89 7.13
N GLN A 26 14.78 -20.38 7.72
CA GLN A 26 16.02 -20.64 6.98
C GLN A 26 15.86 -21.78 5.96
N GLY A 27 15.11 -22.82 6.32
CA GLY A 27 14.81 -23.92 5.42
C GLY A 27 13.95 -23.50 4.23
N ALA A 28 13.03 -22.58 4.43
CA ALA A 28 12.23 -21.96 3.36
C ALA A 28 13.11 -21.10 2.44
N ALA A 29 13.99 -20.26 2.99
CA ALA A 29 14.91 -19.42 2.22
C ALA A 29 15.89 -20.24 1.39
N ALA A 30 16.43 -21.33 1.96
CA ALA A 30 17.40 -22.20 1.30
C ALA A 30 16.78 -23.26 0.39
N GLY A 31 15.44 -23.41 0.40
CA GLY A 31 14.74 -24.47 -0.37
C GLY A 31 15.05 -25.89 0.13
N THR A 32 15.49 -26.05 1.39
CA THR A 32 15.85 -27.36 1.98
C THR A 32 14.65 -28.07 2.62
N ILE A 33 13.56 -27.37 2.89
CA ILE A 33 12.30 -27.93 3.36
C ILE A 33 11.33 -27.98 2.19
N PRO A 34 10.73 -29.14 1.88
CA PRO A 34 9.81 -29.26 0.75
C PRO A 34 8.51 -28.47 0.97
N ASP A 35 7.95 -27.95 -0.12
CA ASP A 35 6.78 -27.07 -0.14
C ASP A 35 5.56 -27.63 0.61
N TYR A 36 5.33 -28.95 0.54
CA TYR A 36 4.22 -29.60 1.25
C TYR A 36 4.37 -29.54 2.78
N GLN A 37 5.60 -29.56 3.31
CA GLN A 37 5.87 -29.41 4.74
C GLN A 37 5.77 -27.94 5.16
N LEU A 38 6.28 -27.01 4.33
CA LEU A 38 6.09 -25.58 4.56
C LEU A 38 4.60 -25.22 4.57
N SER A 39 3.83 -25.70 3.59
CA SER A 39 2.38 -25.46 3.50
C SER A 39 1.61 -26.05 4.70
N ALA A 40 2.01 -27.25 5.15
CA ALA A 40 1.39 -27.87 6.32
C ALA A 40 1.60 -27.04 7.60
N LEU A 41 2.81 -26.48 7.82
CA LEU A 41 3.06 -25.62 8.96
C LEU A 41 2.33 -24.28 8.82
N LEU A 42 2.31 -23.66 7.63
CA LEU A 42 1.56 -22.43 7.36
C LEU A 42 0.08 -22.63 7.69
N MET A 43 -0.53 -23.75 7.29
CA MET A 43 -1.93 -24.06 7.63
C MET A 43 -2.12 -24.31 9.14
N ALA A 44 -1.18 -24.98 9.81
CA ALA A 44 -1.23 -25.17 11.26
C ALA A 44 -1.15 -23.82 12.00
N ILE A 45 -0.34 -22.87 11.51
CA ILE A 45 -0.27 -21.50 12.03
C ILE A 45 -1.58 -20.77 11.79
N CYS A 46 -2.19 -20.86 10.62
CA CYS A 46 -3.49 -20.23 10.33
C CYS A 46 -4.58 -20.73 11.27
N TRP A 47 -4.57 -22.02 11.60
CA TRP A 47 -5.57 -22.64 12.45
C TRP A 47 -5.37 -22.33 13.93
N GLN A 48 -4.14 -22.36 14.42
CA GLN A 48 -3.80 -22.21 15.85
C GLN A 48 -3.33 -20.82 16.24
N GLY A 49 -3.02 -19.96 15.27
CA GLY A 49 -2.39 -18.67 15.50
C GLY A 49 -0.91 -18.77 15.90
N MET A 50 -0.34 -17.61 16.19
CA MET A 50 0.98 -17.44 16.82
C MET A 50 0.85 -16.38 17.92
N ASN A 51 1.56 -16.59 19.04
CA ASN A 51 1.70 -15.54 20.04
C ASN A 51 2.65 -14.43 19.58
N ALA A 52 2.73 -13.33 20.32
CA ALA A 52 3.54 -12.17 19.95
C ALA A 52 5.05 -12.51 19.82
N GLN A 53 5.55 -13.39 20.67
CA GLN A 53 6.95 -13.82 20.65
C GLN A 53 7.26 -14.68 19.41
N GLU A 54 6.40 -15.65 19.08
CA GLU A 54 6.52 -16.46 17.86
C GLU A 54 6.48 -15.56 16.61
N THR A 55 5.53 -14.63 16.54
CA THR A 55 5.36 -13.73 15.40
C THR A 55 6.57 -12.82 15.21
N THR A 56 7.10 -12.25 16.30
CA THR A 56 8.31 -11.43 16.24
C THR A 56 9.54 -12.27 15.84
N CYS A 57 9.68 -13.48 16.40
CA CYS A 57 10.79 -14.38 16.03
C CYS A 57 10.74 -14.71 14.53
N LEU A 58 9.56 -15.08 13.99
CA LEU A 58 9.39 -15.34 12.55
C LEU A 58 9.74 -14.10 11.71
N THR A 59 9.30 -12.93 12.12
CA THR A 59 9.60 -11.66 11.45
C THR A 59 11.10 -11.42 11.37
N MET A 60 11.83 -11.59 12.49
CA MET A 60 13.28 -11.38 12.54
C MET A 60 14.05 -12.42 11.73
N GLU A 61 13.65 -13.70 11.78
CA GLU A 61 14.28 -14.75 10.97
C GLU A 61 14.03 -14.53 9.46
N MET A 62 12.84 -14.05 9.07
CA MET A 62 12.56 -13.68 7.69
C MET A 62 13.37 -12.46 7.25
N MET A 63 13.49 -11.42 8.10
CA MET A 63 14.33 -10.26 7.86
C MET A 63 15.79 -10.65 7.64
N HIS A 64 16.35 -11.48 8.52
CA HIS A 64 17.75 -11.91 8.46
C HIS A 64 18.03 -13.04 7.45
N SER A 65 17.02 -13.53 6.75
CA SER A 65 17.20 -14.55 5.70
C SER A 65 17.90 -14.01 4.45
N GLY A 66 17.98 -12.67 4.30
CA GLY A 66 18.65 -11.97 3.21
C GLY A 66 19.43 -10.74 3.66
N GLY A 67 19.71 -9.85 2.72
CA GLY A 67 20.39 -8.58 3.00
C GLY A 67 19.47 -7.60 3.75
N VAL A 68 20.09 -6.69 4.49
CA VAL A 68 19.46 -5.52 5.11
C VAL A 68 20.10 -4.28 4.52
N VAL A 69 19.28 -3.35 4.00
CA VAL A 69 19.81 -2.13 3.39
C VAL A 69 20.45 -1.25 4.45
N ASP A 70 21.69 -0.83 4.18
CA ASP A 70 22.42 0.07 5.07
C ASP A 70 22.14 1.53 4.71
N LEU A 71 21.33 2.19 5.54
CA LEU A 71 21.02 3.61 5.43
C LEU A 71 21.88 4.50 6.35
N SER A 72 22.92 3.96 7.01
CA SER A 72 23.73 4.68 8.00
C SER A 72 24.50 5.87 7.42
N ALA A 73 24.73 5.90 6.11
CA ALA A 73 25.34 7.02 5.40
C ALA A 73 24.39 8.24 5.26
N ILE A 74 23.10 8.09 5.56
CA ILE A 74 22.12 9.18 5.44
C ILE A 74 21.96 9.85 6.80
N ASP A 75 22.20 11.16 6.87
CA ASP A 75 22.03 11.93 8.09
C ASP A 75 20.55 12.00 8.51
N GLY A 76 20.29 11.72 9.80
CA GLY A 76 18.97 11.75 10.40
C GLY A 76 18.24 10.41 10.38
N VAL A 77 16.95 10.43 10.71
CA VAL A 77 16.11 9.24 10.76
C VAL A 77 15.46 9.02 9.39
N CYS A 78 15.81 7.93 8.71
CA CYS A 78 15.10 7.50 7.52
C CYS A 78 13.74 6.92 7.91
N VAL A 79 12.66 7.44 7.31
CA VAL A 79 11.30 6.99 7.56
C VAL A 79 10.72 6.28 6.33
N ASP A 80 9.87 5.29 6.57
CA ASP A 80 9.10 4.63 5.51
C ASP A 80 7.60 4.58 5.86
N LYS A 81 6.78 4.49 4.84
CA LYS A 81 5.32 4.26 4.96
C LYS A 81 4.96 2.98 4.22
N HIS A 82 4.13 2.14 4.82
CA HIS A 82 3.56 0.99 4.16
C HIS A 82 2.03 1.00 4.25
N SER A 83 1.35 0.64 3.15
CA SER A 83 -0.09 0.39 3.12
C SER A 83 -0.34 -1.11 2.96
N THR A 84 -1.39 -1.62 3.60
CA THR A 84 -1.85 -3.00 3.37
C THR A 84 -2.48 -3.21 1.99
N GLY A 85 -2.60 -2.11 1.21
CA GLY A 85 -3.15 -2.12 -0.13
C GLY A 85 -4.62 -1.68 -0.17
N GLY A 86 -5.00 -1.08 -1.29
CA GLY A 86 -6.35 -0.60 -1.53
C GLY A 86 -6.52 -0.14 -2.97
N VAL A 87 -7.72 0.35 -3.28
CA VAL A 87 -8.09 0.88 -4.60
C VAL A 87 -7.96 2.40 -4.58
N GLY A 88 -7.31 2.97 -5.61
CA GLY A 88 -7.04 4.41 -5.66
C GLY A 88 -6.12 4.89 -4.53
N ASP A 89 -5.34 3.99 -3.90
CA ASP A 89 -4.39 4.33 -2.84
C ASP A 89 -3.07 4.85 -3.44
N THR A 90 -3.05 6.15 -3.73
CA THR A 90 -1.88 6.85 -4.27
C THR A 90 -1.17 7.67 -3.19
N THR A 91 -1.43 7.39 -1.91
CA THR A 91 -0.84 8.13 -0.78
C THR A 91 0.67 8.28 -0.87
N THR A 92 1.39 7.28 -1.37
CA THR A 92 2.85 7.34 -1.51
C THR A 92 3.31 8.51 -2.40
N LEU A 93 2.67 8.72 -3.57
CA LEU A 93 3.07 9.78 -4.51
C LEU A 93 2.71 11.18 -4.02
N VAL A 94 1.81 11.30 -3.06
CA VAL A 94 1.45 12.56 -2.40
C VAL A 94 2.32 12.80 -1.16
N LEU A 95 2.38 11.84 -0.23
CA LEU A 95 3.02 12.08 1.07
C LEU A 95 4.56 12.06 1.01
N VAL A 96 5.17 11.21 0.13
CA VAL A 96 6.64 11.13 0.07
C VAL A 96 7.28 12.46 -0.33
N PRO A 97 6.87 13.09 -1.45
CA PRO A 97 7.40 14.39 -1.81
C PRO A 97 7.07 15.50 -0.79
N LEU A 98 5.86 15.49 -0.19
CA LEU A 98 5.51 16.46 0.85
C LEU A 98 6.38 16.30 2.10
N ALA A 99 6.59 15.08 2.58
CA ALA A 99 7.43 14.81 3.75
C ALA A 99 8.90 15.17 3.47
N ALA A 100 9.40 14.84 2.28
CA ALA A 100 10.76 15.20 1.87
C ALA A 100 10.94 16.72 1.72
N ALA A 101 9.94 17.44 1.21
CA ALA A 101 9.94 18.90 1.15
C ALA A 101 9.95 19.53 2.56
N CYS A 102 9.46 18.81 3.59
CA CYS A 102 9.57 19.21 4.99
C CYS A 102 10.91 18.80 5.65
N GLY A 103 11.83 18.17 4.91
CA GLY A 103 13.15 17.75 5.38
C GLY A 103 13.26 16.29 5.83
N ALA A 104 12.21 15.47 5.71
CA ALA A 104 12.29 14.06 6.03
C ALA A 104 13.16 13.30 5.01
N LYS A 105 13.85 12.25 5.48
CA LYS A 105 14.55 11.29 4.64
C LYS A 105 13.66 10.07 4.43
N VAL A 106 13.08 9.95 3.23
CA VAL A 106 12.13 8.89 2.90
C VAL A 106 12.78 7.86 1.98
N ALA A 107 13.26 6.77 2.57
CA ALA A 107 13.90 5.66 1.87
C ALA A 107 12.87 4.55 1.67
N LYS A 108 12.09 4.60 0.58
CA LYS A 108 10.94 3.71 0.40
C LYS A 108 11.23 2.57 -0.57
N ILE A 109 11.10 1.33 -0.09
CA ILE A 109 11.04 0.13 -0.91
C ILE A 109 9.57 -0.32 -1.00
N SER A 110 9.07 -0.48 -2.22
CA SER A 110 7.66 -0.75 -2.51
C SER A 110 7.48 -2.01 -3.36
N GLY A 111 6.21 -2.36 -3.63
CA GLY A 111 5.82 -3.52 -4.42
C GLY A 111 5.00 -3.16 -5.66
N ARG A 112 4.85 -4.15 -6.56
CA ARG A 112 3.93 -4.11 -7.69
C ARG A 112 2.52 -4.47 -7.25
N GLY A 113 1.51 -4.04 -8.00
CA GLY A 113 0.12 -4.41 -7.78
C GLY A 113 -0.17 -5.85 -8.19
N LEU A 114 -1.08 -6.48 -7.45
CA LEU A 114 -1.64 -7.79 -7.76
C LEU A 114 -3.12 -7.82 -7.35
N GLY A 115 -3.93 -8.54 -8.13
CA GLY A 115 -5.37 -8.58 -7.88
C GLY A 115 -6.03 -7.22 -8.12
N HIS A 116 -6.95 -6.85 -7.25
CA HIS A 116 -7.76 -5.63 -7.35
C HIS A 116 -7.02 -4.36 -6.87
N THR A 117 -5.82 -4.48 -6.28
CA THR A 117 -5.08 -3.34 -5.73
C THR A 117 -4.05 -2.80 -6.72
N GLY A 118 -3.88 -1.47 -6.79
CA GLY A 118 -2.85 -0.84 -7.60
C GLY A 118 -1.47 -0.88 -6.94
N GLY A 119 -0.40 -1.07 -7.73
CA GLY A 119 0.98 -1.06 -7.25
C GLY A 119 1.65 0.30 -7.35
N THR A 120 2.35 0.71 -6.29
CA THR A 120 3.11 1.98 -6.32
C THR A 120 4.15 2.02 -7.43
N LEU A 121 4.82 0.88 -7.69
CA LEU A 121 5.84 0.78 -8.73
C LEU A 121 5.22 0.90 -10.13
N ASP A 122 4.06 0.26 -10.34
CA ASP A 122 3.36 0.31 -11.62
C ASP A 122 2.90 1.73 -11.96
N LYS A 123 2.54 2.52 -10.94
CA LYS A 123 2.20 3.95 -11.09
C LYS A 123 3.42 4.76 -11.51
N LEU A 124 4.57 4.60 -10.84
CA LEU A 124 5.81 5.28 -11.21
C LEU A 124 6.28 4.90 -12.63
N GLU A 125 6.21 3.62 -12.98
CA GLU A 125 6.57 3.14 -14.33
C GLU A 125 5.61 3.63 -15.43
N SER A 126 4.42 4.14 -15.08
CA SER A 126 3.53 4.81 -16.03
C SER A 126 4.04 6.19 -16.46
N ILE A 127 4.98 6.77 -15.71
CA ILE A 127 5.66 8.01 -16.08
C ILE A 127 6.74 7.67 -17.12
N PRO A 128 6.73 8.29 -18.30
CA PRO A 128 7.70 7.98 -19.36
C PRO A 128 9.14 8.03 -18.86
N GLY A 129 9.89 6.94 -19.05
CA GLY A 129 11.30 6.82 -18.68
C GLY A 129 11.60 6.57 -17.21
N CYS A 130 10.60 6.63 -16.31
CA CYS A 130 10.82 6.44 -14.88
C CYS A 130 11.18 4.98 -14.56
N SER A 131 12.35 4.78 -13.91
CA SER A 131 12.80 3.48 -13.42
C SER A 131 12.52 3.34 -11.92
N VAL A 132 12.09 2.15 -11.54
CA VAL A 132 11.96 1.73 -10.15
C VAL A 132 13.00 0.66 -9.76
N GLU A 133 13.82 0.27 -10.74
CA GLU A 133 14.92 -0.69 -10.54
C GLU A 133 16.22 0.08 -10.37
N GLU A 134 16.73 0.10 -9.15
CA GLU A 134 17.95 0.83 -8.79
C GLU A 134 18.89 -0.05 -7.96
N THR A 135 20.19 0.25 -8.03
CA THR A 135 21.17 -0.32 -7.11
C THR A 135 21.02 0.30 -5.73
N GLU A 136 21.38 -0.44 -4.67
CA GLU A 136 21.35 0.08 -3.31
C GLU A 136 22.17 1.36 -3.16
N ALA A 137 23.37 1.41 -3.75
CA ALA A 137 24.24 2.59 -3.71
C ALA A 137 23.59 3.83 -4.34
N ARG A 138 22.85 3.67 -5.45
CA ARG A 138 22.14 4.77 -6.10
C ARG A 138 20.91 5.19 -5.30
N PHE A 139 20.18 4.24 -4.74
CA PHE A 139 19.05 4.48 -3.83
C PHE A 139 19.47 5.32 -2.61
N VAL A 140 20.54 4.89 -1.91
CA VAL A 140 21.08 5.62 -0.75
C VAL A 140 21.51 7.04 -1.15
N ARG A 141 22.28 7.16 -2.26
CA ARG A 141 22.73 8.47 -2.77
C ARG A 141 21.56 9.40 -3.08
N GLN A 142 20.53 8.91 -3.77
CA GLN A 142 19.35 9.72 -4.10
C GLN A 142 18.66 10.25 -2.83
N VAL A 143 18.48 9.40 -1.80
CA VAL A 143 17.89 9.86 -0.52
C VAL A 143 18.77 10.88 0.18
N GLN A 144 20.10 10.73 0.12
CA GLN A 144 21.04 11.75 0.64
C GLN A 144 20.86 13.09 -0.06
N GLU A 145 20.84 13.09 -1.40
CA GLU A 145 20.83 14.29 -2.23
C GLU A 145 19.49 15.02 -2.20
N ILE A 146 18.38 14.32 -2.47
CA ILE A 146 17.06 14.95 -2.64
C ILE A 146 16.05 14.64 -1.52
N GLY A 147 16.41 13.80 -0.55
CA GLY A 147 15.58 13.46 0.61
C GLY A 147 14.59 12.31 0.38
N CYS A 148 14.38 11.82 -0.84
CA CYS A 148 13.46 10.71 -1.07
C CYS A 148 13.82 9.84 -2.27
N ALA A 149 13.43 8.57 -2.19
CA ALA A 149 13.42 7.64 -3.31
C ALA A 149 12.33 6.58 -3.10
N VAL A 150 11.73 6.09 -4.20
CA VAL A 150 10.75 4.99 -4.19
C VAL A 150 11.19 3.96 -5.22
N ILE A 151 11.66 2.80 -4.75
CA ILE A 151 12.20 1.74 -5.62
C ILE A 151 11.53 0.40 -5.37
N GLY A 152 11.75 -0.55 -6.27
CA GLY A 152 11.38 -1.96 -6.12
C GLY A 152 12.25 -2.69 -5.12
N GLN A 153 11.81 -3.87 -4.71
CA GLN A 153 12.61 -4.75 -3.86
C GLN A 153 13.80 -5.29 -4.65
N THR A 154 14.98 -5.23 -4.05
CA THR A 154 16.14 -5.97 -4.55
C THR A 154 15.93 -7.48 -4.34
N HIS A 155 16.59 -8.30 -5.14
CA HIS A 155 16.38 -9.77 -5.12
C HIS A 155 16.72 -10.43 -3.78
N ASP A 156 17.53 -9.77 -2.94
CA ASP A 156 18.08 -10.33 -1.72
C ASP A 156 17.29 -9.99 -0.45
N LEU A 157 16.23 -9.18 -0.55
CA LEU A 157 15.42 -8.82 0.61
C LEU A 157 14.46 -9.96 0.99
N CYS A 158 14.60 -10.47 2.22
CA CYS A 158 13.70 -11.45 2.84
C CYS A 158 13.36 -12.66 1.96
N PRO A 159 14.33 -13.45 1.46
CA PRO A 159 14.05 -14.62 0.60
C PRO A 159 13.15 -15.65 1.27
N ALA A 160 13.19 -15.80 2.60
CA ALA A 160 12.25 -16.63 3.34
C ALA A 160 10.80 -16.15 3.15
N ASP A 161 10.53 -14.85 3.28
CA ASP A 161 9.20 -14.30 3.04
C ASP A 161 8.75 -14.52 1.60
N LYS A 162 9.64 -14.33 0.63
CA LYS A 162 9.33 -14.56 -0.79
C LYS A 162 8.89 -15.99 -1.05
N ALA A 163 9.59 -16.97 -0.47
CA ALA A 163 9.27 -18.39 -0.62
C ALA A 163 7.94 -18.73 0.07
N LEU A 164 7.77 -18.30 1.33
CA LEU A 164 6.57 -18.56 2.12
C LEU A 164 5.33 -17.87 1.52
N TYR A 165 5.45 -16.62 1.06
CA TYR A 165 4.33 -15.88 0.46
C TYR A 165 3.87 -16.53 -0.86
N ALA A 166 4.80 -17.03 -1.68
CA ALA A 166 4.46 -17.75 -2.91
C ALA A 166 3.62 -19.00 -2.65
N LEU A 167 3.86 -19.71 -1.53
CA LEU A 167 3.03 -20.83 -1.10
C LEU A 167 1.69 -20.36 -0.54
N ARG A 168 1.67 -19.31 0.28
CA ARG A 168 0.45 -18.77 0.88
C ARG A 168 -0.56 -18.36 -0.18
N ASP A 169 -0.09 -17.76 -1.26
CA ASP A 169 -0.91 -17.26 -2.38
C ASP A 169 -1.74 -18.36 -3.05
N VAL A 170 -1.32 -19.62 -2.95
CA VAL A 170 -1.96 -20.79 -3.59
C VAL A 170 -2.45 -21.87 -2.62
N THR A 171 -2.36 -21.63 -1.30
CA THR A 171 -2.73 -22.64 -0.28
C THR A 171 -3.81 -22.15 0.70
N GLY A 172 -4.44 -20.97 0.45
CA GLY A 172 -5.51 -20.44 1.29
C GLY A 172 -5.02 -20.02 2.68
N THR A 173 -3.78 -19.50 2.79
CA THR A 173 -3.18 -19.07 4.06
C THR A 173 -2.75 -17.60 4.05
N VAL A 174 -3.32 -16.79 3.14
CA VAL A 174 -2.97 -15.37 3.00
C VAL A 174 -3.57 -14.52 4.14
N ASP A 175 -4.78 -14.81 4.58
CA ASP A 175 -5.58 -14.02 5.53
C ASP A 175 -5.20 -14.19 7.01
N CYS A 176 -4.13 -14.92 7.30
CA CYS A 176 -3.63 -15.17 8.65
C CYS A 176 -2.87 -13.96 9.21
N ILE A 177 -3.43 -13.27 10.23
CA ILE A 177 -2.87 -12.04 10.81
C ILE A 177 -1.37 -12.15 11.20
N PRO A 178 -0.91 -13.16 11.98
CA PRO A 178 0.51 -13.30 12.30
C PRO A 178 1.41 -13.40 11.07
N LEU A 179 0.98 -14.12 10.03
CA LEU A 179 1.75 -14.29 8.80
C LEU A 179 1.73 -13.02 7.94
N ILE A 180 0.63 -12.26 7.92
CA ILE A 180 0.56 -10.95 7.27
C ILE A 180 1.51 -9.97 7.96
N ALA A 181 1.41 -9.87 9.29
CA ALA A 181 2.23 -8.96 10.08
C ALA A 181 3.73 -9.25 9.90
N SER A 182 4.13 -10.54 10.01
CA SER A 182 5.53 -10.95 9.80
C SER A 182 6.03 -10.64 8.40
N SER A 183 5.23 -10.92 7.37
CA SER A 183 5.57 -10.64 5.96
C SER A 183 5.78 -9.15 5.69
N ILE A 184 4.89 -8.29 6.21
CA ILE A 184 5.00 -6.84 6.03
C ILE A 184 6.20 -6.29 6.78
N VAL A 185 6.28 -6.58 8.09
CA VAL A 185 7.27 -5.95 8.97
C VAL A 185 8.68 -6.42 8.67
N SER A 186 8.90 -7.71 8.32
CA SER A 186 10.23 -8.20 7.95
C SER A 186 10.84 -7.42 6.78
N LYS A 187 10.07 -7.16 5.72
CA LYS A 187 10.52 -6.37 4.57
C LYS A 187 10.77 -4.90 4.92
N LYS A 188 9.97 -4.34 5.82
CA LYS A 188 10.14 -2.95 6.27
C LYS A 188 11.35 -2.78 7.17
N LEU A 189 11.65 -3.75 8.00
CA LEU A 189 12.88 -3.77 8.78
C LEU A 189 14.11 -4.00 7.89
N ALA A 190 14.02 -4.93 6.93
CA ALA A 190 15.09 -5.20 5.97
C ALA A 190 15.39 -4.01 5.03
N SER A 191 14.42 -3.11 4.79
CA SER A 191 14.67 -1.86 4.04
C SER A 191 15.53 -0.84 4.77
N GLY A 192 15.93 -1.09 6.03
CA GLY A 192 16.81 -0.25 6.82
C GLY A 192 16.13 0.96 7.46
N ALA A 193 14.81 1.14 7.32
CA ALA A 193 14.10 2.28 7.88
C ALA A 193 14.29 2.41 9.40
N GLY A 194 14.55 3.64 9.87
CA GLY A 194 14.69 3.97 11.28
C GLY A 194 13.35 4.05 12.00
N ALA A 195 12.28 4.44 11.30
CA ALA A 195 10.91 4.44 11.80
C ALA A 195 9.92 4.15 10.66
N ILE A 196 8.79 3.53 11.00
CA ILE A 196 7.79 3.06 10.03
C ILE A 196 6.41 3.56 10.42
N VAL A 197 5.66 4.10 9.45
CA VAL A 197 4.24 4.44 9.59
C VAL A 197 3.43 3.49 8.71
N LEU A 198 2.53 2.74 9.33
CA LEU A 198 1.66 1.79 8.66
C LEU A 198 0.28 2.39 8.39
N ASP A 199 -0.24 2.10 7.23
CA ASP A 199 -1.58 2.44 6.78
C ASP A 199 -2.35 1.13 6.60
N VAL A 200 -3.10 0.74 7.63
CA VAL A 200 -3.87 -0.49 7.64
C VAL A 200 -5.27 -0.19 7.14
N LYS A 201 -5.59 -0.66 5.96
CA LYS A 201 -6.90 -0.44 5.33
C LYS A 201 -7.96 -1.34 5.95
N THR A 202 -9.18 -0.79 6.11
CA THR A 202 -10.39 -1.50 6.53
C THR A 202 -11.55 -1.19 5.60
N GLY A 203 -12.43 -2.16 5.32
CA GLY A 203 -13.59 -1.98 4.45
C GLY A 203 -13.61 -2.87 3.22
N SER A 204 -14.57 -2.66 2.32
CA SER A 204 -14.86 -3.53 1.17
C SER A 204 -13.70 -3.66 0.16
N GLY A 205 -12.82 -2.66 0.09
CA GLY A 205 -11.64 -2.67 -0.80
C GLY A 205 -10.33 -3.04 -0.13
N ALA A 206 -10.35 -3.47 1.14
CA ALA A 206 -9.18 -3.78 1.93
C ALA A 206 -8.95 -5.30 2.08
N LEU A 207 -7.72 -5.68 2.47
CA LEU A 207 -7.40 -7.05 2.86
C LEU A 207 -8.16 -7.48 4.13
N MET A 208 -8.26 -6.55 5.10
CA MET A 208 -9.06 -6.74 6.33
C MET A 208 -10.42 -6.08 6.15
N HIS A 209 -11.49 -6.88 6.14
CA HIS A 209 -12.85 -6.38 5.91
C HIS A 209 -13.49 -5.80 7.16
N THR A 210 -13.05 -6.22 8.37
CA THR A 210 -13.59 -5.74 9.64
C THR A 210 -12.63 -4.77 10.32
N LEU A 211 -13.19 -3.82 11.08
CA LEU A 211 -12.40 -2.88 11.87
C LEU A 211 -11.60 -3.61 12.97
N GLU A 212 -12.18 -4.64 13.56
CA GLU A 212 -11.57 -5.46 14.60
C GLU A 212 -10.31 -6.16 14.09
N ASP A 213 -10.37 -6.82 12.93
CA ASP A 213 -9.23 -7.51 12.32
C ASP A 213 -8.16 -6.51 11.88
N SER A 214 -8.57 -5.35 11.37
CA SER A 214 -7.65 -4.26 10.97
C SER A 214 -6.87 -3.72 12.18
N ILE A 215 -7.56 -3.51 13.33
CA ILE A 215 -6.91 -3.10 14.57
C ILE A 215 -6.00 -4.22 15.10
N ALA A 216 -6.43 -5.48 15.04
CA ALA A 216 -5.63 -6.62 15.46
C ALA A 216 -4.34 -6.74 14.62
N LEU A 217 -4.44 -6.58 13.31
CA LEU A 217 -3.28 -6.57 12.41
C LEU A 217 -2.34 -5.37 12.71
N ALA A 218 -2.91 -4.17 12.86
CA ALA A 218 -2.14 -2.98 13.21
C ALA A 218 -1.38 -3.17 14.53
N LYS A 219 -2.06 -3.70 15.55
CA LYS A 219 -1.45 -3.98 16.85
C LYS A 219 -0.34 -5.02 16.74
N ALA A 220 -0.56 -6.13 16.03
CA ALA A 220 0.47 -7.16 15.83
C ALA A 220 1.74 -6.57 15.20
N MET A 221 1.60 -5.70 14.19
CA MET A 221 2.75 -5.06 13.54
C MET A 221 3.47 -4.04 14.44
N VAL A 222 2.72 -3.27 15.24
CA VAL A 222 3.30 -2.32 16.21
C VAL A 222 4.03 -3.08 17.32
N ASP A 223 3.45 -4.16 17.84
CA ASP A 223 4.06 -5.01 18.87
C ASP A 223 5.38 -5.64 18.37
N ILE A 224 5.46 -6.09 17.11
CA ILE A 224 6.70 -6.55 16.49
C ILE A 224 7.75 -5.43 16.49
N GLY A 225 7.38 -4.22 16.10
CA GLY A 225 8.28 -3.07 16.11
C GLY A 225 8.82 -2.78 17.50
N ALA A 226 7.97 -2.77 18.52
CA ALA A 226 8.37 -2.55 19.91
C ALA A 226 9.36 -3.62 20.38
N GLN A 227 9.14 -4.90 20.08
CA GLN A 227 10.04 -5.99 20.43
C GLN A 227 11.36 -5.96 19.64
N ALA A 228 11.33 -5.48 18.39
CA ALA A 228 12.50 -5.28 17.55
C ALA A 228 13.30 -3.99 17.85
N GLY A 229 12.82 -3.17 18.80
CA GLY A 229 13.42 -1.88 19.13
C GLY A 229 13.33 -0.84 18.01
N LYS A 230 12.29 -0.94 17.15
CA LYS A 230 12.04 -0.05 16.03
C LYS A 230 10.69 0.67 16.20
N PRO A 231 10.65 2.00 16.13
CA PRO A 231 9.40 2.75 16.18
C PRO A 231 8.48 2.39 15.00
N ILE A 232 7.36 1.74 15.29
CA ILE A 232 6.29 1.49 14.33
C ILE A 232 5.00 2.10 14.89
N LEU A 233 4.34 2.90 14.06
CA LEU A 233 3.03 3.48 14.30
C LEU A 233 2.08 3.02 13.21
N ALA A 234 0.80 2.82 13.51
CA ALA A 234 -0.19 2.45 12.51
C ALA A 234 -1.43 3.35 12.58
N LEU A 235 -1.99 3.65 11.41
CA LEU A 235 -3.35 4.16 11.28
C LEU A 235 -4.22 3.08 10.66
N VAL A 236 -5.45 2.95 11.16
CA VAL A 236 -6.50 2.17 10.51
C VAL A 236 -7.35 3.16 9.71
N THR A 237 -7.32 3.02 8.38
CA THR A 237 -7.98 3.97 7.46
C THR A 237 -9.02 3.28 6.58
N GLY A 238 -10.08 4.01 6.20
CA GLY A 238 -11.21 3.50 5.44
C GLY A 238 -10.86 3.13 3.99
N MET A 239 -11.52 2.09 3.48
CA MET A 239 -11.49 1.63 2.11
C MET A 239 -12.89 1.14 1.65
N GLU A 240 -13.94 1.73 2.18
CA GLU A 240 -15.33 1.50 1.78
C GLU A 240 -15.64 2.06 0.39
N GLN A 241 -14.80 2.94 -0.09
CA GLN A 241 -14.77 3.52 -1.44
C GLN A 241 -13.31 3.70 -1.86
N PRO A 242 -12.98 3.82 -3.16
CA PRO A 242 -11.63 4.16 -3.58
C PRO A 242 -11.11 5.40 -2.84
N LEU A 243 -9.86 5.38 -2.37
CA LEU A 243 -9.35 6.48 -1.54
C LEU A 243 -9.24 7.77 -2.35
N GLY A 244 -8.57 7.73 -3.50
CA GLY A 244 -8.65 8.77 -4.52
C GLY A 244 -9.88 8.60 -5.40
N THR A 245 -10.06 9.50 -6.35
CA THR A 245 -11.09 9.40 -7.39
C THR A 245 -10.61 8.60 -8.59
N HIS A 246 -9.32 8.53 -8.82
CA HIS A 246 -8.71 7.86 -9.96
C HIS A 246 -8.29 6.43 -9.59
N VAL A 247 -8.55 5.48 -10.48
CA VAL A 247 -8.18 4.06 -10.34
C VAL A 247 -7.54 3.60 -11.65
N GLY A 248 -6.22 3.44 -11.65
CA GLY A 248 -5.41 3.12 -12.83
C GLY A 248 -4.07 3.84 -12.76
N ASN A 249 -3.02 3.32 -13.42
CA ASN A 249 -1.64 3.72 -13.12
C ASN A 249 -1.36 5.19 -13.44
N ALA A 250 -1.45 5.61 -14.70
CA ALA A 250 -1.23 7.00 -15.10
C ALA A 250 -2.30 7.95 -14.56
N LEU A 251 -3.54 7.47 -14.41
CA LEU A 251 -4.63 8.24 -13.83
C LEU A 251 -4.34 8.61 -12.38
N GLU A 252 -3.83 7.68 -11.58
CA GLU A 252 -3.49 7.92 -10.18
C GLU A 252 -2.25 8.84 -10.05
N VAL A 253 -1.28 8.76 -10.98
CA VAL A 253 -0.17 9.72 -11.06
C VAL A 253 -0.71 11.13 -11.35
N LYS A 254 -1.64 11.27 -12.29
CA LYS A 254 -2.30 12.54 -12.59
C LYS A 254 -2.98 13.12 -11.36
N GLU A 255 -3.74 12.31 -10.61
CA GLU A 255 -4.40 12.76 -9.38
C GLU A 255 -3.39 13.23 -8.33
N ALA A 256 -2.28 12.50 -8.12
CA ALA A 256 -1.23 12.92 -7.21
C ALA A 256 -0.60 14.25 -7.62
N ILE A 257 -0.33 14.45 -8.91
CA ILE A 257 0.18 15.73 -9.45
C ILE A 257 -0.85 16.85 -9.22
N ASP A 258 -2.14 16.61 -9.49
CA ASP A 258 -3.21 17.61 -9.30
C ASP A 258 -3.36 17.99 -7.82
N ILE A 259 -3.22 17.04 -6.90
CA ILE A 259 -3.20 17.31 -5.46
C ILE A 259 -1.98 18.16 -5.09
N LEU A 260 -0.77 17.77 -5.49
CA LEU A 260 0.46 18.48 -5.15
C LEU A 260 0.54 19.88 -5.77
N ALA A 261 -0.16 20.09 -6.88
CA ALA A 261 -0.33 21.41 -7.52
C ALA A 261 -1.46 22.24 -6.91
N GLY A 262 -2.17 21.75 -5.87
CA GLY A 262 -3.28 22.45 -5.25
C GLY A 262 -4.56 22.52 -6.09
N ARG A 263 -4.67 21.74 -7.16
CA ARG A 263 -5.85 21.66 -8.04
C ARG A 263 -6.88 20.64 -7.60
N ALA A 264 -6.50 19.67 -6.77
CA ALA A 264 -7.35 18.63 -6.21
C ALA A 264 -7.09 18.45 -4.71
N GLY A 265 -7.93 17.65 -4.02
CA GLY A 265 -7.84 17.41 -2.58
C GLY A 265 -8.57 16.14 -2.20
N GLY A 266 -9.50 16.23 -1.21
CA GLY A 266 -10.35 15.12 -0.79
C GLY A 266 -9.66 14.12 0.13
N ASP A 267 -10.20 12.89 0.13
CA ASP A 267 -9.82 11.84 1.07
C ASP A 267 -8.35 11.42 0.92
N LEU A 268 -7.84 11.35 -0.31
CA LEU A 268 -6.46 11.01 -0.60
C LEU A 268 -5.47 12.00 0.02
N LEU A 269 -5.74 13.30 -0.10
CA LEU A 269 -4.92 14.33 0.55
C LEU A 269 -5.03 14.25 2.08
N ALA A 270 -6.24 14.10 2.60
CA ALA A 270 -6.49 14.05 4.03
C ALA A 270 -5.72 12.89 4.69
N VAL A 271 -5.82 11.68 4.15
CA VAL A 271 -5.08 10.49 4.64
C VAL A 271 -3.57 10.67 4.45
N SER A 272 -3.13 11.27 3.32
CA SER A 272 -1.70 11.55 3.09
C SER A 272 -1.12 12.50 4.13
N LEU A 273 -1.88 13.52 4.55
CA LEU A 273 -1.47 14.44 5.62
C LEU A 273 -1.43 13.76 6.99
N GLU A 274 -2.39 12.87 7.29
CA GLU A 274 -2.41 12.08 8.54
C GLU A 274 -1.20 11.16 8.67
N LEU A 275 -0.87 10.45 7.61
CA LEU A 275 0.27 9.53 7.57
C LEU A 275 1.60 10.29 7.56
N GLY A 276 1.74 11.27 6.68
CA GLY A 276 2.96 12.04 6.51
C GLY A 276 3.32 12.87 7.75
N SER A 277 2.33 13.45 8.45
CA SER A 277 2.59 14.16 9.71
C SER A 277 3.20 13.25 10.78
N ARG A 278 2.76 11.99 10.86
CA ARG A 278 3.35 10.98 11.77
C ARG A 278 4.75 10.57 11.33
N MET A 279 5.02 10.54 10.02
CA MET A 279 6.39 10.36 9.52
C MET A 279 7.30 11.50 9.95
N LEU A 280 6.83 12.76 9.90
CA LEU A 280 7.61 13.92 10.37
C LEU A 280 7.86 13.87 11.89
N VAL A 281 6.88 13.41 12.67
CA VAL A 281 7.05 13.21 14.13
C VAL A 281 8.07 12.08 14.38
N ALA A 282 7.95 10.95 13.70
CA ALA A 282 8.86 9.81 13.83
C ALA A 282 10.29 10.15 13.38
N ALA A 283 10.45 11.09 12.43
CA ALA A 283 11.74 11.63 12.00
C ALA A 283 12.31 12.70 12.95
N GLY A 284 11.59 13.11 13.99
CA GLY A 284 11.99 14.19 14.91
C GLY A 284 11.93 15.61 14.29
N ILE A 285 11.24 15.78 13.15
CA ILE A 285 11.11 17.06 12.43
C ILE A 285 9.94 17.88 12.97
N ALA A 286 8.86 17.22 13.37
CA ALA A 286 7.69 17.83 13.98
C ALA A 286 7.55 17.42 15.45
N GLY A 287 7.13 18.36 16.31
CA GLY A 287 6.94 18.09 17.72
C GLY A 287 5.68 17.25 18.03
N ASN A 288 4.69 17.29 17.15
CA ASN A 288 3.45 16.53 17.24
C ASN A 288 2.78 16.46 15.86
N VAL A 289 1.67 15.70 15.78
CA VAL A 289 0.93 15.45 14.52
C VAL A 289 0.39 16.76 13.91
N GLU A 290 -0.10 17.68 14.73
CA GLU A 290 -0.66 18.95 14.24
C GLU A 290 0.44 19.87 13.66
N ASP A 291 1.61 19.95 14.30
CA ASP A 291 2.78 20.64 13.73
C ASP A 291 3.20 19.97 12.39
N GLY A 292 3.23 18.65 12.35
CA GLY A 292 3.51 17.90 11.12
C GLY A 292 2.54 18.23 9.99
N LYS A 293 1.23 18.20 10.26
CA LYS A 293 0.19 18.61 9.29
C LYS A 293 0.36 20.03 8.81
N ALA A 294 0.64 20.96 9.73
CA ALA A 294 0.84 22.37 9.38
C ALA A 294 2.06 22.56 8.46
N ARG A 295 3.16 21.82 8.69
CA ARG A 295 4.35 21.85 7.82
C ARG A 295 4.05 21.30 6.42
N MET A 296 3.36 20.16 6.35
CA MET A 296 2.98 19.56 5.06
C MET A 296 2.01 20.45 4.27
N LYS A 297 1.04 21.08 4.94
CA LYS A 297 0.14 22.04 4.28
C LYS A 297 0.91 23.23 3.70
N ARG A 298 1.86 23.80 4.45
CA ARG A 298 2.74 24.86 3.92
C ARG A 298 3.57 24.40 2.73
N ALA A 299 4.10 23.17 2.75
CA ALA A 299 4.85 22.61 1.62
C ALA A 299 3.96 22.38 0.39
N LEU A 300 2.68 22.04 0.59
CA LEU A 300 1.68 21.94 -0.46
C LEU A 300 1.37 23.33 -1.05
N GLU A 301 0.99 24.27 -0.21
CA GLU A 301 0.59 25.64 -0.61
C GLU A 301 1.72 26.43 -1.30
N SER A 302 2.97 26.18 -0.92
CA SER A 302 4.14 26.81 -1.56
C SER A 302 4.56 26.13 -2.86
N GLY A 303 3.98 24.99 -3.23
CA GLY A 303 4.39 24.17 -4.38
C GLY A 303 5.66 23.33 -4.15
N ALA A 304 6.27 23.40 -2.96
CA ALA A 304 7.50 22.66 -2.66
C ALA A 304 7.32 21.13 -2.76
N GLY A 305 6.12 20.62 -2.45
CA GLY A 305 5.80 19.19 -2.63
C GLY A 305 5.81 18.76 -4.10
N LEU A 306 5.27 19.58 -5.00
CA LEU A 306 5.28 19.31 -6.45
C LEU A 306 6.70 19.36 -7.03
N GLU A 307 7.49 20.37 -6.64
CA GLU A 307 8.89 20.45 -7.05
C GLU A 307 9.70 19.25 -6.57
N LYS A 308 9.42 18.77 -5.34
CA LYS A 308 10.07 17.56 -4.81
C LYS A 308 9.65 16.30 -5.58
N LEU A 309 8.39 16.19 -6.04
CA LEU A 309 7.96 15.11 -6.93
C LEU A 309 8.72 15.16 -8.27
N LYS A 310 8.91 16.34 -8.86
CA LYS A 310 9.71 16.54 -10.10
C LYS A 310 11.15 16.06 -9.90
N GLU A 311 11.78 16.47 -8.78
CA GLU A 311 13.14 16.04 -8.45
C GLU A 311 13.23 14.50 -8.34
N MET A 312 12.27 13.86 -7.68
CA MET A 312 12.22 12.40 -7.51
C MET A 312 12.07 11.71 -8.87
N ILE A 313 11.13 12.15 -9.70
CA ILE A 313 10.91 11.60 -11.05
C ILE A 313 12.18 11.74 -11.91
N ALA A 314 12.79 12.92 -11.92
CA ALA A 314 14.01 13.17 -12.69
C ALA A 314 15.19 12.32 -12.20
N ALA A 315 15.38 12.18 -10.89
CA ALA A 315 16.44 11.36 -10.31
C ALA A 315 16.28 9.87 -10.65
N GLN A 316 15.05 9.41 -10.89
CA GLN A 316 14.71 8.06 -11.34
C GLN A 316 14.60 7.95 -12.87
N GLY A 317 15.10 8.93 -13.62
CA GLY A 317 15.20 8.91 -15.09
C GLY A 317 13.88 9.21 -15.82
N GLY A 318 12.82 9.56 -15.09
CA GLY A 318 11.50 9.85 -15.64
C GLY A 318 11.37 11.27 -16.20
N ASP A 319 10.36 11.44 -17.04
CA ASP A 319 9.99 12.75 -17.58
C ASP A 319 9.28 13.60 -16.51
N ALA A 320 10.04 14.45 -15.81
CA ALA A 320 9.48 15.36 -14.80
C ALA A 320 8.51 16.40 -15.39
N GLY A 321 8.52 16.63 -16.70
CA GLY A 321 7.60 17.53 -17.40
C GLY A 321 6.13 17.10 -17.30
N VAL A 322 5.84 15.83 -16.92
CA VAL A 322 4.46 15.38 -16.62
C VAL A 322 3.81 16.18 -15.47
N CYS A 323 4.62 16.74 -14.57
CA CYS A 323 4.12 17.56 -13.47
C CYS A 323 3.63 18.94 -13.93
N ASP A 324 4.16 19.44 -15.01
CA ASP A 324 3.73 20.71 -15.62
C ASP A 324 2.62 20.50 -16.64
N ASP A 325 2.65 19.36 -17.35
CA ASP A 325 1.68 19.00 -18.37
C ASP A 325 1.33 17.49 -18.25
N VAL A 326 0.24 17.20 -17.57
CA VAL A 326 -0.25 15.83 -17.35
C VAL A 326 -0.69 15.11 -18.64
N THR A 327 -0.83 15.82 -19.77
CA THR A 327 -1.14 15.19 -21.05
C THR A 327 0.04 14.37 -21.61
N ARG A 328 1.23 14.54 -21.06
CA ARG A 328 2.43 13.74 -21.36
C ARG A 328 2.38 12.33 -20.76
N LEU A 329 1.50 12.11 -19.78
CA LEU A 329 1.19 10.76 -19.27
C LEU A 329 0.42 9.95 -20.34
N PRO A 330 0.51 8.61 -20.32
CA PRO A 330 -0.29 7.75 -21.20
C PRO A 330 -1.78 8.07 -21.12
N GLN A 331 -2.42 8.22 -22.28
CA GLN A 331 -3.83 8.59 -22.41
C GLN A 331 -4.63 7.45 -23.05
N ALA A 332 -5.82 7.15 -22.52
CA ALA A 332 -6.75 6.21 -23.13
C ALA A 332 -7.41 6.80 -24.37
N LYS A 333 -7.76 5.93 -25.32
CA LYS A 333 -8.43 6.32 -26.59
C LYS A 333 -9.87 6.73 -26.41
N TYR A 334 -10.57 6.10 -25.46
CA TYR A 334 -12.00 6.26 -25.26
C TYR A 334 -12.30 6.60 -23.81
N LEU A 335 -13.21 7.54 -23.63
CA LEU A 335 -13.78 7.95 -22.36
C LEU A 335 -15.27 7.59 -22.40
N VAL A 336 -15.72 6.69 -21.53
CA VAL A 336 -17.08 6.18 -21.54
C VAL A 336 -17.71 6.38 -20.16
N PRO A 337 -18.75 7.22 -20.04
CA PRO A 337 -19.44 7.42 -18.77
C PRO A 337 -20.24 6.16 -18.37
N VAL A 338 -20.30 5.88 -17.08
CA VAL A 338 -21.15 4.86 -16.48
C VAL A 338 -22.40 5.56 -15.96
N PRO A 339 -23.56 5.44 -16.61
CA PRO A 339 -24.76 6.16 -16.18
C PRO A 339 -25.38 5.53 -14.92
N ALA A 340 -25.89 6.37 -14.02
CA ALA A 340 -26.71 5.93 -12.89
C ALA A 340 -28.00 5.28 -13.39
N PRO A 341 -28.39 4.10 -12.88
CA PRO A 341 -29.57 3.38 -13.34
C PRO A 341 -30.92 4.03 -12.90
N HIS A 342 -30.90 4.78 -11.82
CA HIS A 342 -32.05 5.51 -11.26
C HIS A 342 -31.57 6.63 -10.33
N ASP A 343 -32.48 7.48 -9.88
CA ASP A 343 -32.21 8.52 -8.89
C ASP A 343 -31.92 7.89 -7.53
N GLY A 344 -31.00 8.50 -6.78
CA GLY A 344 -30.69 8.06 -5.40
C GLY A 344 -29.42 8.61 -4.82
N TYR A 345 -29.21 8.34 -3.54
CA TYR A 345 -27.94 8.58 -2.87
C TYR A 345 -27.02 7.38 -3.03
N VAL A 346 -25.75 7.61 -3.28
CA VAL A 346 -24.73 6.57 -3.23
C VAL A 346 -24.60 6.08 -1.79
N ALA A 347 -25.08 4.86 -1.54
CA ALA A 347 -25.16 4.31 -0.19
C ALA A 347 -23.89 3.60 0.26
N ASP A 348 -23.34 2.80 -0.64
CA ASP A 348 -22.05 2.13 -0.47
C ASP A 348 -21.45 1.75 -1.82
N MET A 349 -20.18 1.29 -1.78
CA MET A 349 -19.45 0.83 -2.95
C MET A 349 -18.80 -0.52 -2.64
N ASP A 350 -18.92 -1.47 -3.56
CA ASP A 350 -18.03 -2.64 -3.60
C ASP A 350 -16.69 -2.21 -4.21
N THR A 351 -15.81 -1.72 -3.35
CA THR A 351 -14.53 -1.17 -3.77
C THR A 351 -13.61 -2.24 -4.38
N THR A 352 -13.73 -3.49 -3.93
CA THR A 352 -13.03 -4.63 -4.55
C THR A 352 -13.50 -4.84 -5.99
N ALA A 353 -14.81 -4.81 -6.26
CA ALA A 353 -15.35 -4.93 -7.62
C ALA A 353 -14.92 -3.75 -8.52
N ILE A 354 -14.81 -2.53 -7.97
CA ILE A 354 -14.26 -1.37 -8.68
C ILE A 354 -12.79 -1.60 -9.07
N GLY A 355 -11.98 -2.11 -8.14
CA GLY A 355 -10.58 -2.46 -8.43
C GLY A 355 -10.45 -3.54 -9.50
N TYR A 356 -11.28 -4.58 -9.44
CA TYR A 356 -11.33 -5.61 -10.51
C TYR A 356 -11.84 -5.05 -11.85
N CYS A 357 -12.75 -4.07 -11.84
CA CYS A 357 -13.13 -3.39 -13.06
C CYS A 357 -11.93 -2.73 -13.75
N ALA A 358 -11.14 -1.98 -13.01
CA ALA A 358 -9.92 -1.36 -13.54
C ALA A 358 -8.91 -2.42 -14.04
N GLN A 359 -8.75 -3.54 -13.33
CA GLN A 359 -7.89 -4.66 -13.74
C GLN A 359 -8.39 -5.27 -15.07
N ASP A 360 -9.70 -5.50 -15.23
CA ASP A 360 -10.28 -6.06 -16.46
C ASP A 360 -10.12 -5.12 -17.65
N LEU A 361 -10.09 -3.80 -17.44
CA LEU A 361 -9.76 -2.82 -18.47
C LEU A 361 -8.29 -2.90 -18.91
N GLY A 362 -7.41 -3.51 -18.10
CA GLY A 362 -5.98 -3.66 -18.37
C GLY A 362 -5.06 -2.90 -17.40
N ALA A 363 -5.60 -2.21 -16.38
CA ALA A 363 -4.81 -1.44 -15.44
C ALA A 363 -4.05 -2.29 -14.39
N GLY A 364 -4.36 -3.58 -14.29
CA GLY A 364 -3.75 -4.49 -13.31
C GLY A 364 -3.44 -5.87 -13.90
N ARG A 365 -2.67 -6.69 -13.15
CA ARG A 365 -2.28 -8.04 -13.54
C ARG A 365 -3.24 -9.07 -12.93
N LYS A 366 -3.73 -10.01 -13.76
CA LYS A 366 -4.39 -11.24 -13.33
C LYS A 366 -3.34 -12.34 -13.05
N GLN A 367 -2.25 -12.33 -13.83
CA GLN A 367 -1.10 -13.22 -13.68
C GLN A 367 0.20 -12.41 -13.69
N LYS A 368 1.26 -12.95 -13.10
CA LYS A 368 2.57 -12.25 -13.01
C LYS A 368 3.17 -11.87 -14.37
N THR A 369 2.78 -12.58 -15.44
CA THR A 369 3.25 -12.37 -16.81
C THR A 369 2.46 -11.32 -17.59
N ASP A 370 1.34 -10.83 -17.04
CA ASP A 370 0.50 -9.86 -17.74
C ASP A 370 1.20 -8.51 -17.89
N VAL A 371 1.02 -7.91 -19.06
CA VAL A 371 1.49 -6.55 -19.35
C VAL A 371 0.37 -5.57 -19.02
N ILE A 372 0.68 -4.60 -18.16
CA ILE A 372 -0.25 -3.53 -17.79
C ILE A 372 -0.34 -2.50 -18.92
N ASP A 373 -1.54 -2.03 -19.22
CA ASP A 373 -1.77 -0.83 -20.00
C ASP A 373 -1.84 0.37 -19.04
N PRO A 374 -0.84 1.24 -18.99
CA PRO A 374 -0.78 2.33 -18.03
C PRO A 374 -1.82 3.43 -18.27
N ALA A 375 -2.42 3.49 -19.47
CA ALA A 375 -3.36 4.52 -19.88
C ALA A 375 -4.80 4.28 -19.40
N VAL A 376 -5.13 3.03 -19.07
CA VAL A 376 -6.51 2.62 -18.79
C VAL A 376 -6.83 2.60 -17.30
N GLY A 377 -8.14 2.59 -17.00
CA GLY A 377 -8.67 2.58 -15.64
C GLY A 377 -10.03 3.24 -15.59
N LEU A 378 -10.34 3.89 -14.48
CA LEU A 378 -11.57 4.66 -14.31
C LEU A 378 -11.37 5.84 -13.36
N VAL A 379 -12.23 6.84 -13.50
CA VAL A 379 -12.33 7.98 -12.59
C VAL A 379 -13.72 7.97 -11.97
N MET A 380 -13.80 7.95 -10.64
CA MET A 380 -15.07 8.03 -9.91
C MET A 380 -15.58 9.46 -9.96
N ASP A 381 -16.82 9.62 -10.42
CA ASP A 381 -17.49 10.92 -10.48
C ASP A 381 -18.34 11.17 -9.23
N VAL A 382 -18.50 10.14 -8.37
CA VAL A 382 -19.33 10.20 -7.15
C VAL A 382 -18.59 9.61 -5.94
N ARG A 383 -19.06 10.01 -4.74
CA ARG A 383 -18.62 9.50 -3.45
C ARG A 383 -19.82 9.01 -2.63
N ILE A 384 -19.60 8.18 -1.60
CA ILE A 384 -20.65 7.77 -0.67
C ILE A 384 -21.30 9.01 -0.04
N GLY A 385 -22.62 9.11 -0.12
CA GLY A 385 -23.43 10.23 0.34
C GLY A 385 -23.84 11.23 -0.73
N ASP A 386 -23.28 11.15 -1.96
CA ASP A 386 -23.70 12.01 -3.09
C ASP A 386 -25.05 11.59 -3.62
N PHE A 387 -25.83 12.55 -4.10
CA PHE A 387 -27.08 12.30 -4.78
C PHE A 387 -26.88 12.36 -6.29
N VAL A 388 -27.40 11.37 -7.00
CA VAL A 388 -27.39 11.29 -8.47
C VAL A 388 -28.78 11.16 -9.02
N LYS A 389 -28.99 11.67 -10.23
CA LYS A 389 -30.19 11.42 -11.05
C LYS A 389 -29.90 10.31 -12.03
N GLN A 390 -30.96 9.65 -12.50
CA GLN A 390 -30.87 8.67 -13.57
C GLN A 390 -30.14 9.27 -14.79
N GLY A 391 -29.09 8.58 -15.24
CA GLY A 391 -28.25 9.01 -16.35
C GLY A 391 -27.03 9.85 -15.96
N ASP A 392 -26.94 10.39 -14.74
CA ASP A 392 -25.71 11.05 -14.26
C ASP A 392 -24.56 10.05 -14.23
N ALA A 393 -23.32 10.53 -14.43
CA ALA A 393 -22.15 9.67 -14.41
C ALA A 393 -21.81 9.22 -12.97
N LEU A 394 -21.72 7.91 -12.74
CA LEU A 394 -21.16 7.32 -11.51
C LEU A 394 -19.63 7.27 -11.57
N ALA A 395 -19.10 7.01 -12.76
CA ALA A 395 -17.69 6.98 -13.07
C ALA A 395 -17.47 7.19 -14.56
N THR A 396 -16.25 7.57 -14.94
CA THR A 396 -15.82 7.63 -16.34
C THR A 396 -14.77 6.56 -16.57
N LEU A 397 -15.04 5.61 -17.48
CA LEU A 397 -14.10 4.57 -17.89
C LEU A 397 -13.09 5.13 -18.89
N HIS A 398 -11.81 4.86 -18.65
CA HIS A 398 -10.72 5.15 -19.57
C HIS A 398 -10.25 3.83 -20.20
N LEU A 399 -10.48 3.62 -21.50
CA LEU A 399 -10.23 2.34 -22.14
C LEU A 399 -9.64 2.47 -23.54
N ASN A 400 -8.86 1.46 -23.93
CA ASN A 400 -8.25 1.35 -25.27
C ASN A 400 -8.97 0.33 -26.15
N ARG A 401 -9.86 -0.49 -25.55
CA ARG A 401 -10.64 -1.55 -26.20
C ARG A 401 -12.12 -1.33 -25.91
N MET A 402 -12.86 -0.84 -26.92
CA MET A 402 -14.28 -0.47 -26.76
C MET A 402 -15.19 -1.66 -26.46
N GLU A 403 -14.79 -2.87 -26.86
CA GLU A 403 -15.52 -4.11 -26.58
C GLU A 403 -15.61 -4.45 -25.09
N LEU A 404 -14.78 -3.84 -24.23
CA LEU A 404 -14.84 -4.02 -22.78
C LEU A 404 -15.87 -3.10 -22.09
N ALA A 405 -16.37 -2.08 -22.78
CA ALA A 405 -17.18 -1.03 -22.19
C ALA A 405 -18.48 -1.55 -21.55
N GLU A 406 -19.23 -2.40 -22.25
CA GLU A 406 -20.51 -2.90 -21.77
C GLU A 406 -20.38 -3.70 -20.48
N GLY A 407 -19.41 -4.62 -20.42
CA GLY A 407 -19.14 -5.42 -19.21
C GLY A 407 -18.67 -4.57 -18.04
N ALA A 408 -17.83 -3.55 -18.31
CA ALA A 408 -17.33 -2.64 -17.28
C ALA A 408 -18.46 -1.73 -16.74
N ILE A 409 -19.33 -1.19 -17.60
CA ILE A 409 -20.50 -0.42 -17.19
C ILE A 409 -21.40 -1.26 -16.27
N ALA A 410 -21.75 -2.48 -16.69
CA ALA A 410 -22.59 -3.37 -15.90
C ALA A 410 -21.99 -3.67 -14.52
N ARG A 411 -20.66 -3.94 -14.44
CA ARG A 411 -19.96 -4.17 -13.19
C ARG A 411 -19.97 -2.93 -12.29
N MET A 412 -19.69 -1.75 -12.84
CA MET A 412 -19.69 -0.51 -12.07
C MET A 412 -21.07 -0.16 -11.52
N GLN A 413 -22.14 -0.36 -12.30
CA GLN A 413 -23.52 -0.16 -11.85
C GLN A 413 -23.92 -1.12 -10.72
N GLN A 414 -23.35 -2.32 -10.67
CA GLN A 414 -23.55 -3.28 -9.58
C GLN A 414 -22.69 -2.92 -8.35
N ALA A 415 -21.49 -2.38 -8.56
CA ALA A 415 -20.55 -2.03 -7.49
C ALA A 415 -20.98 -0.76 -6.73
N VAL A 416 -21.79 0.12 -7.32
CA VAL A 416 -22.27 1.37 -6.70
C VAL A 416 -23.75 1.22 -6.35
N ARG A 417 -24.04 1.03 -5.06
CA ARG A 417 -25.43 0.87 -4.60
C ARG A 417 -26.09 2.23 -4.33
N LEU A 418 -27.26 2.44 -4.90
CA LEU A 418 -28.08 3.64 -4.72
C LEU A 418 -29.26 3.37 -3.80
N THR A 419 -29.62 4.35 -2.95
CA THR A 419 -30.77 4.29 -2.02
C THR A 419 -31.56 5.61 -2.03
N SER A 420 -32.79 5.57 -1.51
CA SER A 420 -33.62 6.77 -1.36
C SER A 420 -33.19 7.66 -0.19
N GLU A 421 -32.49 7.13 0.79
CA GLU A 421 -32.06 7.85 1.99
C GLU A 421 -30.56 8.14 1.95
N LYS A 422 -30.17 9.33 2.42
CA LYS A 422 -28.77 9.71 2.51
C LYS A 422 -28.05 8.89 3.59
N PRO A 423 -26.99 8.13 3.26
CA PRO A 423 -26.22 7.38 4.23
C PRO A 423 -25.33 8.29 5.08
N ALA A 424 -24.84 7.79 6.19
CA ALA A 424 -23.74 8.41 6.91
C ALA A 424 -22.43 8.25 6.12
N THR A 425 -21.63 9.30 6.05
CA THR A 425 -20.31 9.24 5.43
C THR A 425 -19.37 8.45 6.35
N PRO A 426 -18.68 7.40 5.84
CA PRO A 426 -17.73 6.63 6.66
C PRO A 426 -16.53 7.49 7.09
N PRO A 427 -15.94 7.24 8.28
CA PRO A 427 -14.73 7.91 8.72
C PRO A 427 -13.54 7.58 7.81
N LEU A 428 -12.64 8.54 7.62
CA LEU A 428 -11.38 8.30 6.91
C LEU A 428 -10.34 7.60 7.79
N VAL A 429 -10.31 7.91 9.08
CA VAL A 429 -9.41 7.31 10.07
C VAL A 429 -10.27 6.76 11.19
N TYR A 430 -10.14 5.46 11.44
CA TYR A 430 -10.89 4.74 12.47
C TYR A 430 -10.13 4.59 13.77
N ALA A 431 -8.80 4.47 13.69
CA ALA A 431 -7.95 4.31 14.88
C ALA A 431 -6.49 4.68 14.56
N ALA A 432 -5.78 5.10 15.59
CA ALA A 432 -4.32 5.18 15.62
C ALA A 432 -3.79 4.16 16.64
N VAL A 433 -2.80 3.37 16.25
CA VAL A 433 -2.21 2.32 17.07
C VAL A 433 -0.72 2.62 17.27
N SER A 434 -0.32 2.65 18.53
CA SER A 434 1.06 2.87 18.96
C SER A 434 1.42 1.88 20.07
N PRO A 435 2.68 1.82 20.53
CA PRO A 435 3.05 0.99 21.68
C PRO A 435 2.27 1.30 22.97
N GLU A 436 1.76 2.53 23.09
CA GLU A 436 0.97 2.99 24.24
C GLU A 436 -0.49 2.50 24.18
N GLY A 437 -0.96 2.06 23.03
CA GLY A 437 -2.30 1.52 22.85
C GLY A 437 -3.02 1.98 21.59
N VAL A 438 -4.35 1.86 21.62
CA VAL A 438 -5.25 2.20 20.51
C VAL A 438 -6.06 3.44 20.88
N ALA A 439 -5.92 4.51 20.08
CA ALA A 439 -6.75 5.71 20.15
C ALA A 439 -7.76 5.67 18.98
N ARG A 440 -9.05 5.92 19.31
CA ARG A 440 -10.16 5.97 18.32
C ARG A 440 -10.66 7.39 18.12
#